data_5e8e7fdf55d9821e219396629956df73
#
_entry.id   5e8e7fdf55d9821e219396629956df73
#
_cell.length_a   1.000
_cell.length_b   1.000
_cell.length_c   1.000
_cell.angle_alpha   90.00
_cell.angle_beta   90.00
_cell.angle_gamma   90.00
#
_symmetry.space_group_name_H-M   'P 1'
#
loop_
_entity.id
_entity.type
_entity.pdbx_description
1 polymer ?
#
loop_
_entity_poly.entity_id
_entity_poly.type
_entity_poly.pdbx_seq_one_letter_code
_entity_poly.pdbx_strand_id
1 'polypeptide(L)'
;MGSNFIVALVMLLNASRADVQLRPFHEDPTLSGRAQQRAEFLCNARRFDHDGMMAAFEGSPYRWKGENIAKGHRDAKAVHVQLMNSPGHRANILKPQFDSVGIGQACDITVELFGGR
;
A
#
# COMPACT_ATOMS: atom_id res chain seq x y z
N MET A 1 -6.66 -11.21 11.67
CA MET A 1 -5.42 -11.46 10.90
C MET A 1 -4.97 -10.19 10.18
N GLY A 2 -5.71 -9.79 9.13
CA GLY A 2 -5.33 -8.65 8.32
C GLY A 2 -5.23 -7.35 9.07
N SER A 3 -6.05 -7.13 10.12
CA SER A 3 -6.07 -5.87 10.84
C SER A 3 -4.75 -5.60 11.58
N ASN A 4 -4.12 -6.64 12.17
CA ASN A 4 -2.82 -6.47 12.85
C ASN A 4 -1.71 -6.13 11.86
N PHE A 5 -1.72 -6.78 10.69
CA PHE A 5 -0.75 -6.49 9.64
C PHE A 5 -0.94 -5.06 9.11
N ILE A 6 -2.19 -4.66 8.87
CA ILE A 6 -2.52 -3.32 8.38
C ILE A 6 -2.02 -2.27 9.38
N VAL A 7 -2.36 -2.42 10.66
CA VAL A 7 -1.96 -1.47 11.70
C VAL A 7 -0.43 -1.36 11.75
N ALA A 8 0.26 -2.49 11.76
CA ALA A 8 1.72 -2.50 11.83
C ALA A 8 2.34 -1.79 10.63
N LEU A 9 1.84 -2.08 9.43
CA LEU A 9 2.41 -1.48 8.22
C LEU A 9 2.11 0.02 8.14
N VAL A 10 0.90 0.44 8.51
CA VAL A 10 0.57 1.87 8.55
C VAL A 10 1.49 2.62 9.51
N MET A 11 1.76 2.04 10.69
CA MET A 11 2.69 2.65 11.65
C MET A 11 4.09 2.80 11.07
N LEU A 12 4.59 1.79 10.35
CA LEU A 12 5.90 1.84 9.72
C LEU A 12 5.95 2.88 8.61
N LEU A 13 4.92 2.92 7.77
CA LEU A 13 4.81 3.93 6.71
C LEU A 13 4.83 5.33 7.30
N ASN A 14 4.07 5.55 8.37
CA ASN A 14 3.97 6.87 8.98
C ASN A 14 5.24 7.26 9.72
N ALA A 15 5.97 6.30 10.29
CA ALA A 15 7.27 6.58 10.89
C ALA A 15 8.26 7.07 9.82
N SER A 16 8.29 6.41 8.65
CA SER A 16 9.17 6.84 7.55
C SER A 16 8.80 8.23 7.04
N ARG A 17 7.49 8.52 6.96
CA ARG A 17 7.03 9.85 6.53
C ARG A 17 7.40 10.93 7.56
N ALA A 18 7.25 10.63 8.85
CA ALA A 18 7.61 11.56 9.91
C ALA A 18 9.10 11.91 9.89
N ASP A 19 9.95 10.94 9.54
CA ASP A 19 11.40 11.16 9.44
C ASP A 19 11.76 12.24 8.43
N VAL A 20 10.91 12.48 7.43
CA VAL A 20 11.12 13.53 6.42
C VAL A 20 10.04 14.61 6.52
N GLN A 21 9.39 14.72 7.66
CA GLN A 21 8.44 15.79 8.01
C GLN A 21 7.21 15.83 7.10
N LEU A 22 6.76 14.67 6.66
CA LEU A 22 5.51 14.55 5.93
C LEU A 22 4.38 14.17 6.88
N ARG A 23 3.16 14.65 6.58
CA ARG A 23 1.98 14.27 7.36
C ARG A 23 1.74 12.76 7.26
N PRO A 24 1.16 12.15 8.31
CA PRO A 24 0.87 10.71 8.27
C PRO A 24 -0.23 10.38 7.26
N PHE A 25 -0.19 9.15 6.76
CA PHE A 25 -1.31 8.60 6.01
C PHE A 25 -2.47 8.33 6.94
N HIS A 26 -3.67 8.58 6.43
CA HIS A 26 -4.91 8.06 7.00
C HIS A 26 -5.19 6.70 6.34
N GLU A 27 -5.43 5.67 7.14
CA GLU A 27 -5.81 4.37 6.59
C GLU A 27 -7.29 4.42 6.18
N ASP A 28 -7.56 4.18 4.91
CA ASP A 28 -8.91 4.20 4.35
C ASP A 28 -9.43 2.75 4.27
N PRO A 29 -10.45 2.38 5.08
CA PRO A 29 -10.93 1.00 5.09
C PRO A 29 -11.48 0.53 3.74
N THR A 30 -12.13 1.42 2.98
CA THR A 30 -12.61 1.07 1.64
C THR A 30 -11.45 0.77 0.72
N LEU A 31 -10.42 1.59 0.77
CA LEU A 31 -9.22 1.39 -0.05
C LEU A 31 -8.47 0.12 0.38
N SER A 32 -8.43 -0.18 1.69
CA SER A 32 -7.86 -1.43 2.17
C SER A 32 -8.62 -2.64 1.66
N GLY A 33 -9.95 -2.57 1.61
CA GLY A 33 -10.76 -3.63 1.00
C GLY A 33 -10.40 -3.86 -0.46
N ARG A 34 -10.19 -2.77 -1.21
CA ARG A 34 -9.78 -2.86 -2.61
C ARG A 34 -8.37 -3.42 -2.75
N ALA A 35 -7.46 -3.01 -1.86
CA ALA A 35 -6.10 -3.54 -1.83
C ALA A 35 -6.11 -5.04 -1.54
N GLN A 36 -6.98 -5.48 -0.63
CA GLN A 36 -7.10 -6.91 -0.31
C GLN A 36 -7.59 -7.70 -1.53
N GLN A 37 -8.59 -7.20 -2.23
CA GLN A 37 -9.08 -7.84 -3.46
C GLN A 37 -7.96 -7.93 -4.51
N ARG A 38 -7.16 -6.87 -4.64
CA ARG A 38 -6.02 -6.87 -5.56
C ARG A 38 -4.99 -7.93 -5.17
N ALA A 39 -4.64 -8.01 -3.89
CA ALA A 39 -3.66 -8.98 -3.41
C ALA A 39 -4.15 -10.41 -3.66
N GLU A 40 -5.43 -10.68 -3.41
CA GLU A 40 -6.01 -11.99 -3.66
C GLU A 40 -6.02 -12.34 -5.14
N PHE A 41 -6.34 -11.38 -6.00
CA PHE A 41 -6.30 -11.59 -7.44
C PHE A 41 -4.89 -11.92 -7.91
N LEU A 42 -3.89 -11.13 -7.48
CA LEU A 42 -2.51 -11.35 -7.87
C LEU A 42 -1.99 -12.70 -7.39
N CYS A 43 -2.36 -13.08 -6.16
CA CYS A 43 -1.99 -14.38 -5.61
C CYS A 43 -2.60 -15.53 -6.43
N ASN A 44 -3.92 -15.47 -6.67
CA ASN A 44 -4.63 -16.54 -7.35
C ASN A 44 -4.27 -16.67 -8.82
N ALA A 45 -4.03 -15.53 -9.49
CA ALA A 45 -3.66 -15.51 -10.90
C ALA A 45 -2.16 -15.69 -11.13
N ARG A 46 -1.36 -15.76 -10.06
CA ARG A 46 0.10 -15.83 -10.10
C ARG A 46 0.68 -14.69 -10.92
N ARG A 47 0.14 -13.48 -10.72
CA ARG A 47 0.58 -12.28 -11.41
C ARG A 47 1.25 -11.33 -10.44
N PHE A 48 2.11 -10.46 -10.99
CA PHE A 48 2.82 -9.46 -10.21
C PHE A 48 2.99 -8.23 -11.09
N ASP A 49 1.89 -7.48 -11.29
CA ASP A 49 1.84 -6.30 -12.16
C ASP A 49 0.80 -5.32 -11.65
N HIS A 50 0.79 -4.13 -12.24
CA HIS A 50 -0.11 -3.04 -11.84
C HIS A 50 -1.41 -3.00 -12.64
N ASP A 51 -1.66 -3.96 -13.52
CA ASP A 51 -2.90 -4.00 -14.27
C ASP A 51 -4.09 -4.10 -13.31
N GLY A 52 -5.09 -3.25 -13.52
CA GLY A 52 -6.26 -3.19 -12.65
C GLY A 52 -6.14 -2.22 -11.48
N MET A 53 -4.98 -1.56 -11.32
CA MET A 53 -4.82 -0.58 -10.24
C MET A 53 -5.87 0.52 -10.31
N MET A 54 -6.11 1.08 -11.49
CA MET A 54 -7.05 2.20 -11.62
C MET A 54 -8.47 1.79 -11.29
N ALA A 55 -8.87 0.55 -11.60
CA ALA A 55 -10.20 0.04 -11.24
C ALA A 55 -10.37 -0.01 -9.72
N ALA A 56 -9.30 -0.24 -8.97
CA ALA A 56 -9.35 -0.26 -7.51
C ALA A 56 -9.70 1.11 -6.93
N PHE A 57 -9.49 2.18 -7.67
CA PHE A 57 -9.82 3.54 -7.23
C PHE A 57 -11.17 4.02 -7.74
N GLU A 58 -11.90 3.20 -8.48
CA GLU A 58 -13.19 3.61 -9.05
C GLU A 58 -14.15 4.05 -7.94
N GLY A 59 -14.76 5.22 -8.13
CA GLY A 59 -15.68 5.80 -7.15
C GLY A 59 -15.00 6.47 -5.96
N SER A 60 -13.66 6.46 -5.89
CA SER A 60 -12.93 7.09 -4.79
C SER A 60 -12.80 8.61 -5.04
N PRO A 61 -12.58 9.40 -3.96
CA PRO A 61 -12.43 10.85 -4.09
C PRO A 61 -11.02 11.28 -4.46
N TYR A 62 -10.10 10.34 -4.76
CA TYR A 62 -8.70 10.66 -4.89
C TYR A 62 -8.34 11.16 -6.29
N ARG A 63 -7.63 12.29 -6.32
CA ARG A 63 -7.03 12.82 -7.54
C ARG A 63 -5.68 12.17 -7.83
N TRP A 64 -4.89 12.00 -6.78
CA TRP A 64 -3.58 11.35 -6.86
C TRP A 64 -3.73 9.88 -6.49
N LYS A 65 -3.14 9.00 -7.29
CA LYS A 65 -3.31 7.56 -7.12
C LYS A 65 -1.99 6.85 -7.38
N GLY A 66 -1.69 5.84 -6.57
CA GLY A 66 -0.49 5.06 -6.76
C GLY A 66 -0.60 3.70 -6.11
N GLU A 67 0.34 2.83 -6.44
CA GLU A 67 0.35 1.47 -5.91
C GLU A 67 1.77 0.98 -5.72
N ASN A 68 2.02 0.35 -4.58
CA ASN A 68 3.19 -0.48 -4.38
C ASN A 68 2.74 -1.93 -4.25
N ILE A 69 3.51 -2.84 -4.85
CA ILE A 69 3.30 -4.28 -4.68
C ILE A 69 4.61 -4.89 -4.22
N ALA A 70 4.56 -5.65 -3.15
CA ALA A 70 5.71 -6.38 -2.62
C ALA A 70 5.42 -7.87 -2.65
N LYS A 71 6.45 -8.67 -2.86
CA LYS A 71 6.34 -10.13 -2.89
C LYS A 71 7.53 -10.75 -2.16
N GLY A 72 7.28 -11.84 -1.45
CA GLY A 72 8.33 -12.62 -0.81
C GLY A 72 8.32 -12.56 0.71
N HIS A 73 7.53 -11.68 1.30
CA HIS A 73 7.46 -11.53 2.76
C HIS A 73 6.03 -11.43 3.24
N ARG A 74 5.77 -11.91 4.45
CA ARG A 74 4.46 -11.80 5.12
C ARG A 74 4.51 -10.90 6.34
N ASP A 75 5.70 -10.60 6.82
CA ASP A 75 5.92 -9.74 7.98
C ASP A 75 5.92 -8.27 7.57
N ALA A 76 5.19 -7.43 8.30
CA ALA A 76 5.05 -6.02 7.95
C ALA A 76 6.38 -5.29 7.88
N LYS A 77 7.27 -5.56 8.83
CA LYS A 77 8.58 -4.89 8.86
C LYS A 77 9.42 -5.29 7.65
N ALA A 78 9.45 -6.57 7.31
CA ALA A 78 10.23 -7.06 6.16
C ALA A 78 9.69 -6.45 4.86
N VAL A 79 8.36 -6.38 4.71
CA VAL A 79 7.73 -5.75 3.56
C VAL A 79 8.14 -4.28 3.47
N HIS A 80 8.06 -3.56 4.58
CA HIS A 80 8.37 -2.13 4.60
C HIS A 80 9.83 -1.86 4.26
N VAL A 81 10.75 -2.64 4.82
CA VAL A 81 12.18 -2.50 4.53
C VAL A 81 12.43 -2.75 3.03
N GLN A 82 11.83 -3.79 2.47
CA GLN A 82 11.98 -4.11 1.04
C GLN A 82 11.52 -2.93 0.17
N LEU A 83 10.35 -2.38 0.47
CA LEU A 83 9.79 -1.28 -0.32
C LEU A 83 10.62 0.01 -0.16
N MET A 84 11.06 0.32 1.05
CA MET A 84 11.88 1.52 1.28
C MET A 84 13.25 1.43 0.63
N ASN A 85 13.75 0.24 0.36
CA ASN A 85 15.04 0.03 -0.32
C ASN A 85 14.93 0.07 -1.84
N SER A 86 13.72 0.25 -2.37
CA SER A 86 13.47 0.32 -3.81
C SER A 86 13.07 1.76 -4.16
N PRO A 87 13.85 2.46 -5.00
CA PRO A 87 13.62 3.90 -5.25
C PRO A 87 12.20 4.25 -5.70
N GLY A 88 11.62 3.47 -6.60
CA GLY A 88 10.26 3.74 -7.08
C GLY A 88 9.20 3.54 -6.01
N HIS A 89 9.32 2.48 -5.23
CA HIS A 89 8.38 2.21 -4.14
C HIS A 89 8.54 3.24 -3.01
N ARG A 90 9.79 3.57 -2.68
CA ARG A 90 10.08 4.60 -1.69
C ARG A 90 9.48 5.95 -2.09
N ALA A 91 9.55 6.30 -3.37
CA ALA A 91 9.01 7.56 -3.86
C ALA A 91 7.51 7.65 -3.61
N ASN A 92 6.77 6.56 -3.78
CA ASN A 92 5.35 6.53 -3.45
C ASN A 92 5.09 6.72 -1.95
N ILE A 93 5.87 6.04 -1.12
CA ILE A 93 5.70 6.13 0.33
C ILE A 93 5.95 7.56 0.83
N LEU A 94 6.89 8.26 0.22
CA LEU A 94 7.30 9.61 0.63
C LEU A 94 6.69 10.71 -0.23
N LYS A 95 5.66 10.40 -1.04
CA LYS A 95 5.04 11.39 -1.90
C LYS A 95 4.15 12.33 -1.08
N PRO A 96 4.41 13.64 -1.09
CA PRO A 96 3.63 14.59 -0.28
C PRO A 96 2.16 14.67 -0.67
N GLN A 97 1.82 14.42 -1.93
CA GLN A 97 0.45 14.50 -2.43
C GLN A 97 -0.44 13.37 -1.93
N PHE A 98 0.13 12.26 -1.48
CA PHE A 98 -0.66 11.19 -0.91
C PHE A 98 -0.98 11.48 0.55
N ASP A 99 -2.24 11.30 0.94
CA ASP A 99 -2.71 11.50 2.31
C ASP A 99 -3.42 10.26 2.88
N SER A 100 -3.66 9.26 2.06
CA SER A 100 -4.44 8.07 2.45
C SER A 100 -3.79 6.82 1.89
N VAL A 101 -3.98 5.71 2.60
CA VAL A 101 -3.44 4.42 2.17
C VAL A 101 -4.43 3.31 2.49
N GLY A 102 -4.51 2.34 1.58
CA GLY A 102 -5.19 1.09 1.80
C GLY A 102 -4.20 -0.05 1.64
N ILE A 103 -4.30 -1.07 2.49
CA ILE A 103 -3.33 -2.16 2.54
C ILE A 103 -4.06 -3.50 2.48
N GLY A 104 -3.55 -4.42 1.66
CA GLY A 104 -4.03 -5.78 1.59
C GLY A 104 -2.87 -6.75 1.47
N GLN A 105 -3.11 -7.99 1.89
CA GLN A 105 -2.10 -9.04 1.79
C GLN A 105 -2.77 -10.38 1.53
N ALA A 106 -2.22 -11.12 0.58
CA ALA A 106 -2.63 -12.49 0.29
C ALA A 106 -1.41 -13.27 -0.17
N CYS A 107 -1.27 -14.50 0.30
CA CYS A 107 -0.04 -15.28 0.09
C CYS A 107 1.13 -14.47 0.67
N ASP A 108 2.19 -14.30 -0.10
CA ASP A 108 3.32 -13.43 0.27
C ASP A 108 3.29 -12.11 -0.52
N ILE A 109 2.12 -11.72 -1.00
CA ILE A 109 1.95 -10.48 -1.77
C ILE A 109 1.27 -9.44 -0.90
N THR A 110 1.86 -8.25 -0.86
CA THR A 110 1.30 -7.09 -0.17
C THR A 110 1.02 -6.00 -1.20
N VAL A 111 -0.18 -5.41 -1.14
CA VAL A 111 -0.57 -4.28 -1.98
C VAL A 111 -0.79 -3.07 -1.09
N GLU A 112 -0.14 -1.96 -1.43
CA GLU A 112 -0.37 -0.65 -0.84
C GLU A 112 -0.98 0.24 -1.91
N LEU A 113 -2.19 0.70 -1.69
CA LEU A 113 -2.85 1.68 -2.58
C LEU A 113 -2.80 3.05 -1.91
N PHE A 114 -2.26 4.02 -2.62
CA PHE A 114 -2.09 5.38 -2.10
C PHE A 114 -3.07 6.32 -2.80
N GLY A 115 -3.70 7.18 -2.01
CA GLY A 115 -4.60 8.19 -2.56
C GLY A 115 -4.28 9.57 -2.01
N GLY A 116 -4.53 10.60 -2.83
CA GLY A 116 -4.41 11.98 -2.41
C GLY A 116 -5.53 12.80 -3.00
N ARG A 117 -6.07 13.72 -2.21
CA ARG A 117 -7.18 14.60 -2.61
C ARG A 117 -6.65 15.88 -3.30
#